data_5c9096d9aa9caa42b3bea23b82e05366
#
_entry.id   5c9096d9aa9caa42b3bea23b82e05366
#
_cell.length_a   1.000
_cell.length_b   1.000
_cell.length_c   1.000
_cell.angle_alpha   90.00
_cell.angle_beta   90.00
_cell.angle_gamma   90.00
#
_symmetry.space_group_name_H-M   'P 1'
#
loop_
_entity.id
_entity.type
_entity.pdbx_description
1 polymer ?
#
loop_
_entity_poly.entity_id
_entity_poly.type
_entity_poly.pdbx_seq_one_letter_code
_entity_poly.pdbx_strand_id
1 'polypeptide(L)'
;MVALLCAPGAFAQQPAAVQPRTVPKTQAKPSAPKASPAQPQRGQAAARTAQEMAVVYSPWIKLCHKEQTPAGEKDLCSTQMMARVDTGQLLAAATLIEIRGEATKVMRVTLPLGILLPQGARFSVDKDEPVGAPYITCRPAGCIAQREVNAEFVAKLKKGQVLVLQGVNPAGQVATYQLPLTDFAKANEGPPTDPEALLAQQRRLEHGLQERARKARENLERQSPAQGDRGR
;
A
#
# COMPACT_ATOMS: atom_id res chain seq x y z
N MET A 1 -46.94 -27.30 38.42
CA MET A 1 -46.21 -28.22 39.34
C MET A 1 -45.53 -29.26 38.49
N VAL A 2 -44.23 -29.16 38.34
CA VAL A 2 -43.21 -30.21 38.39
C VAL A 2 -41.87 -29.48 38.21
N ALA A 3 -41.08 -29.42 39.27
CA ALA A 3 -39.73 -28.90 39.29
C ALA A 3 -38.79 -30.04 38.87
N LEU A 4 -37.85 -29.73 37.95
CA LEU A 4 -36.69 -30.59 37.67
C LEU A 4 -35.43 -29.81 37.96
N LEU A 5 -34.78 -30.17 39.06
CA LEU A 5 -33.42 -29.78 39.46
C LEU A 5 -32.39 -30.54 38.58
N CYS A 6 -31.49 -29.85 37.94
CA CYS A 6 -30.24 -30.40 37.42
C CYS A 6 -29.07 -29.70 38.08
N ALA A 7 -28.22 -30.51 38.77
CA ALA A 7 -27.01 -30.12 39.47
C ALA A 7 -25.83 -29.85 38.51
N PRO A 8 -24.86 -28.94 38.85
CA PRO A 8 -23.65 -28.75 38.07
C PRO A 8 -22.56 -29.74 38.48
N GLY A 9 -22.06 -30.52 37.51
CA GLY A 9 -20.87 -31.35 37.64
C GLY A 9 -19.59 -30.52 37.42
N ALA A 10 -18.83 -30.32 38.48
CA ALA A 10 -17.50 -29.70 38.41
C ALA A 10 -16.46 -30.75 37.99
N PHE A 11 -15.85 -30.60 36.82
CA PHE A 11 -14.63 -31.32 36.46
C PHE A 11 -13.42 -30.41 36.73
N ALA A 12 -12.71 -30.73 37.82
CA ALA A 12 -11.41 -30.19 38.12
C ALA A 12 -10.35 -30.97 37.32
N GLN A 13 -9.69 -30.32 36.33
CA GLN A 13 -8.48 -30.83 35.69
C GLN A 13 -7.26 -30.24 36.38
N GLN A 14 -6.43 -31.10 36.99
CA GLN A 14 -5.14 -30.79 37.59
C GLN A 14 -4.09 -30.54 36.51
N PRO A 15 -3.21 -29.53 36.65
CA PRO A 15 -2.07 -29.35 35.73
C PRO A 15 -0.95 -30.36 36.09
N ALA A 16 -0.47 -31.06 35.06
CA ALA A 16 0.69 -31.96 35.15
C ALA A 16 1.98 -31.15 35.33
N ALA A 17 2.74 -31.47 36.35
CA ALA A 17 4.04 -30.94 36.65
C ALA A 17 5.08 -31.43 35.63
N VAL A 18 5.74 -30.49 34.93
CA VAL A 18 6.87 -30.77 34.04
C VAL A 18 8.16 -30.82 34.88
N GLN A 19 8.80 -31.98 34.95
CA GLN A 19 10.11 -32.16 35.57
C GLN A 19 11.23 -31.68 34.66
N PRO A 20 12.27 -31.00 35.18
CA PRO A 20 13.43 -30.62 34.40
C PRO A 20 14.36 -31.80 34.14
N ARG A 21 14.63 -32.12 32.89
CA ARG A 21 15.66 -33.06 32.46
C ARG A 21 17.04 -32.40 32.56
N THR A 22 17.89 -32.97 33.42
CA THR A 22 19.31 -32.67 33.47
C THR A 22 20.06 -33.28 32.28
N VAL A 23 20.81 -32.46 31.58
CA VAL A 23 21.68 -32.85 30.44
C VAL A 23 23.10 -33.07 30.99
N PRO A 24 23.78 -34.21 30.72
CA PRO A 24 25.15 -34.44 31.16
C PRO A 24 26.14 -33.60 30.31
N LYS A 25 27.03 -32.90 31.01
CA LYS A 25 28.20 -32.23 30.43
C LYS A 25 29.21 -33.28 29.93
N THR A 26 29.41 -33.39 28.63
CA THR A 26 30.57 -34.08 28.05
C THR A 26 31.56 -33.04 27.56
N GLN A 27 32.71 -32.98 28.24
CA GLN A 27 33.89 -32.22 27.82
C GLN A 27 34.56 -32.94 26.66
N ALA A 28 34.69 -32.30 25.49
CA ALA A 28 35.55 -32.75 24.42
C ALA A 28 36.61 -31.67 24.15
N LYS A 29 37.86 -32.11 24.23
CA LYS A 29 39.11 -31.42 24.01
C LYS A 29 39.23 -30.89 22.58
N PRO A 30 39.72 -29.67 22.33
CA PRO A 30 39.86 -29.15 20.97
C PRO A 30 41.12 -29.71 20.28
N SER A 31 40.92 -30.43 19.20
CA SER A 31 41.95 -30.79 18.23
C SER A 31 41.97 -29.76 17.12
N ALA A 32 43.09 -29.14 16.84
CA ALA A 32 43.30 -28.20 15.76
C ALA A 32 43.23 -28.89 14.39
N PRO A 33 42.48 -28.34 13.40
CA PRO A 33 42.57 -28.77 12.02
C PRO A 33 43.66 -28.00 11.27
N LYS A 34 44.49 -28.76 10.55
CA LYS A 34 45.50 -28.32 9.58
C LYS A 34 44.87 -27.46 8.48
N ALA A 35 45.58 -26.38 8.15
CA ALA A 35 45.27 -25.50 7.03
C ALA A 35 45.30 -26.30 5.69
N SER A 36 44.19 -26.27 4.95
CA SER A 36 44.13 -26.64 3.53
C SER A 36 44.14 -25.37 2.68
N PRO A 37 44.76 -25.42 1.47
CA PRO A 37 44.96 -24.21 0.67
C PRO A 37 43.65 -23.68 0.09
N ALA A 38 43.53 -22.37 0.10
CA ALA A 38 42.41 -21.61 -0.44
C ALA A 38 42.18 -21.92 -1.93
N GLN A 39 40.99 -22.45 -2.26
CA GLN A 39 40.45 -22.43 -3.61
C GLN A 39 39.85 -21.03 -3.87
N PRO A 40 40.05 -20.45 -5.07
CA PRO A 40 39.40 -19.19 -5.41
C PRO A 40 37.92 -19.40 -5.57
N GLN A 41 37.12 -18.80 -4.70
CA GLN A 41 35.65 -18.73 -4.82
C GLN A 41 35.30 -17.87 -6.05
N ARG A 42 35.10 -18.51 -7.20
CA ARG A 42 34.28 -17.98 -8.27
C ARG A 42 32.83 -18.08 -7.82
N GLY A 43 32.19 -16.96 -7.65
CA GLY A 43 30.75 -16.95 -7.39
C GLY A 43 30.28 -15.77 -6.54
N GLN A 44 30.81 -14.58 -6.81
CA GLN A 44 30.01 -13.39 -6.49
C GLN A 44 28.86 -13.38 -7.50
N ALA A 45 27.79 -14.07 -7.16
CA ALA A 45 26.49 -13.83 -7.76
C ALA A 45 26.24 -12.33 -7.51
N ALA A 46 26.30 -11.56 -8.61
CA ALA A 46 25.93 -10.15 -8.61
C ALA A 46 24.64 -10.02 -7.80
N ALA A 47 24.72 -9.35 -6.68
CA ALA A 47 23.54 -8.83 -5.99
C ALA A 47 22.81 -8.04 -7.08
N ARG A 48 21.70 -8.61 -7.58
CA ARG A 48 20.76 -7.88 -8.40
C ARG A 48 20.30 -6.76 -7.49
N THR A 49 20.85 -5.58 -7.70
CA THR A 49 20.32 -4.36 -7.15
C THR A 49 18.83 -4.41 -7.45
N ALA A 50 18.01 -4.45 -6.40
CA ALA A 50 16.57 -4.30 -6.52
C ALA A 50 16.39 -3.03 -7.36
N GLN A 51 15.94 -3.21 -8.59
CA GLN A 51 15.74 -2.11 -9.51
C GLN A 51 14.72 -1.23 -8.83
N GLU A 52 15.15 -0.06 -8.39
CA GLU A 52 14.32 0.92 -7.68
C GLU A 52 13.19 1.28 -8.65
N MET A 53 12.02 0.66 -8.43
CA MET A 53 10.88 0.87 -9.31
C MET A 53 10.48 2.33 -9.22
N ALA A 54 10.52 3.02 -10.34
CA ALA A 54 10.14 4.43 -10.40
C ALA A 54 8.67 4.58 -9.98
N VAL A 55 8.42 5.37 -8.95
CA VAL A 55 7.07 5.69 -8.49
C VAL A 55 6.57 6.91 -9.25
N VAL A 56 5.41 6.77 -9.87
CA VAL A 56 4.72 7.83 -10.59
C VAL A 56 3.51 8.27 -9.77
N TYR A 57 3.45 9.56 -9.45
CA TYR A 57 2.34 10.17 -8.73
C TYR A 57 1.38 10.85 -9.70
N SER A 58 0.08 10.64 -9.54
CA SER A 58 -0.91 11.49 -10.20
C SER A 58 -0.91 12.88 -9.54
N PRO A 59 -1.36 13.93 -10.24
CA PRO A 59 -1.69 15.17 -9.54
C PRO A 59 -2.83 14.95 -8.53
N TRP A 60 -2.93 15.82 -7.51
CA TRP A 60 -4.13 15.93 -6.71
C TRP A 60 -5.27 16.48 -7.57
N ILE A 61 -6.39 15.77 -7.60
CA ILE A 61 -7.60 16.18 -8.32
C ILE A 61 -8.79 16.20 -7.38
N LYS A 62 -9.71 17.15 -7.59
CA LYS A 62 -10.98 17.22 -6.87
C LYS A 62 -12.12 16.88 -7.80
N LEU A 63 -12.92 15.91 -7.42
CA LEU A 63 -14.16 15.53 -8.12
C LEU A 63 -15.34 15.76 -7.20
N CYS A 64 -16.39 16.38 -7.70
CA CYS A 64 -17.62 16.59 -6.95
C CYS A 64 -18.81 16.02 -7.72
N HIS A 65 -19.78 15.48 -7.00
CA HIS A 65 -21.06 15.06 -7.52
C HIS A 65 -22.16 15.30 -6.49
N LYS A 66 -23.39 15.24 -6.95
CA LYS A 66 -24.57 15.35 -6.06
C LYS A 66 -24.82 14.01 -5.39
N GLU A 67 -25.01 14.03 -4.09
CA GLU A 67 -25.32 12.86 -3.26
C GLU A 67 -26.63 13.09 -2.53
N GLN A 68 -27.53 12.10 -2.58
CA GLN A 68 -28.78 12.13 -1.80
C GLN A 68 -28.46 11.75 -0.35
N THR A 69 -28.72 12.67 0.56
CA THR A 69 -28.59 12.45 2.01
C THR A 69 -29.95 12.51 2.67
N PRO A 70 -30.11 12.03 3.91
CA PRO A 70 -31.36 12.18 4.66
C PRO A 70 -31.78 13.64 4.84
N ALA A 71 -30.83 14.58 4.77
CA ALA A 71 -31.06 16.02 4.86
C ALA A 71 -31.26 16.70 3.49
N GLY A 72 -31.45 15.92 2.40
CA GLY A 72 -31.60 16.40 1.04
C GLY A 72 -30.33 16.21 0.19
N GLU A 73 -30.36 16.74 -1.03
CA GLU A 73 -29.24 16.68 -1.95
C GLU A 73 -28.09 17.59 -1.48
N LYS A 74 -26.88 17.01 -1.39
CA LYS A 74 -25.65 17.73 -1.04
C LYS A 74 -24.53 17.45 -2.03
N ASP A 75 -23.59 18.39 -2.13
CA ASP A 75 -22.36 18.16 -2.90
C ASP A 75 -21.41 17.28 -2.08
N LEU A 76 -21.08 16.12 -2.61
CA LEU A 76 -20.00 15.27 -2.13
C LEU A 76 -18.78 15.51 -3.00
N CYS A 77 -17.69 15.96 -2.40
CA CYS A 77 -16.42 16.19 -3.08
C CYS A 77 -15.36 15.21 -2.57
N SER A 78 -14.54 14.72 -3.48
CA SER A 78 -13.38 13.87 -3.18
C SER A 78 -12.11 14.49 -3.75
N THR A 79 -11.12 14.76 -2.88
CA THR A 79 -9.77 15.20 -3.29
C THR A 79 -8.84 14.00 -3.22
N GLN A 80 -8.25 13.57 -4.34
CA GLN A 80 -7.55 12.30 -4.43
C GLN A 80 -6.23 12.35 -5.19
N MET A 81 -5.31 11.46 -4.81
CA MET A 81 -4.04 11.18 -5.49
C MET A 81 -3.76 9.67 -5.47
N MET A 82 -3.06 9.20 -6.49
CA MET A 82 -2.59 7.81 -6.63
C MET A 82 -1.09 7.77 -6.90
N ALA A 83 -0.40 6.83 -6.26
CA ALA A 83 0.97 6.44 -6.57
C ALA A 83 0.95 5.08 -7.27
N ARG A 84 1.68 4.97 -8.37
CA ARG A 84 1.81 3.74 -9.17
C ARG A 84 3.27 3.47 -9.48
N VAL A 85 3.62 2.22 -9.72
CA VAL A 85 4.88 1.90 -10.38
C VAL A 85 4.77 2.14 -11.87
N ASP A 86 5.89 2.19 -12.56
CA ASP A 86 6.02 2.38 -14.01
C ASP A 86 5.22 1.35 -14.84
N THR A 87 4.99 0.14 -14.31
CA THR A 87 4.12 -0.89 -14.90
C THR A 87 2.63 -0.58 -14.78
N GLY A 88 2.25 0.50 -14.08
CA GLY A 88 0.87 0.92 -13.85
C GLY A 88 0.20 0.31 -12.61
N GLN A 89 0.86 -0.62 -11.90
CA GLN A 89 0.32 -1.20 -10.67
C GLN A 89 0.18 -0.13 -9.58
N LEU A 90 -0.96 -0.13 -8.88
CA LEU A 90 -1.20 0.78 -7.76
C LEU A 90 -0.32 0.41 -6.57
N LEU A 91 0.43 1.38 -6.05
CA LEU A 91 1.18 1.28 -4.81
C LEU A 91 0.39 1.82 -3.63
N ALA A 92 -0.24 2.96 -3.79
CA ALA A 92 -1.04 3.58 -2.76
C ALA A 92 -1.98 4.63 -3.36
N ALA A 93 -3.10 4.88 -2.71
CA ALA A 93 -3.95 6.02 -3.01
C ALA A 93 -4.50 6.64 -1.73
N ALA A 94 -4.74 7.94 -1.79
CA ALA A 94 -5.39 8.69 -0.72
C ALA A 94 -6.52 9.51 -1.29
N THR A 95 -7.65 9.56 -0.58
CA THR A 95 -8.85 10.32 -0.94
C THR A 95 -9.42 10.96 0.30
N LEU A 96 -9.49 12.28 0.33
CA LEU A 96 -10.28 13.03 1.30
C LEU A 96 -11.68 13.23 0.75
N ILE A 97 -12.70 12.74 1.45
CA ILE A 97 -14.11 12.83 1.08
C ILE A 97 -14.78 13.86 2.01
N GLU A 98 -15.47 14.82 1.43
CA GLU A 98 -16.11 15.92 2.11
C GLU A 98 -17.54 16.10 1.59
N ILE A 99 -18.50 16.15 2.49
CA ILE A 99 -19.89 16.52 2.15
C ILE A 99 -20.07 17.99 2.57
N ARG A 100 -20.59 18.78 1.64
CA ARG A 100 -20.80 20.21 1.89
C ARG A 100 -21.73 20.44 3.10
N GLY A 101 -21.26 21.24 4.05
CA GLY A 101 -22.00 21.55 5.29
C GLY A 101 -21.81 20.52 6.41
N GLU A 102 -21.10 19.39 6.17
CA GLU A 102 -20.77 18.44 7.22
C GLU A 102 -19.43 18.78 7.88
N ALA A 103 -19.38 18.70 9.21
CA ALA A 103 -18.14 18.92 9.96
C ALA A 103 -17.16 17.75 9.80
N THR A 104 -17.70 16.53 9.77
CA THR A 104 -16.93 15.31 9.65
C THR A 104 -16.51 15.07 8.20
N LYS A 105 -15.23 14.75 8.00
CA LYS A 105 -14.65 14.35 6.73
C LYS A 105 -14.22 12.90 6.81
N VAL A 106 -14.06 12.24 5.66
CA VAL A 106 -13.58 10.85 5.63
C VAL A 106 -12.25 10.78 4.88
N MET A 107 -11.21 10.34 5.58
CA MET A 107 -9.95 9.97 4.95
C MET A 107 -10.03 8.51 4.55
N ARG A 108 -9.91 8.25 3.26
CA ARG A 108 -9.86 6.91 2.66
C ARG A 108 -8.47 6.67 2.08
N VAL A 109 -7.89 5.53 2.41
CA VAL A 109 -6.59 5.12 1.87
C VAL A 109 -6.75 3.76 1.21
N THR A 110 -6.04 3.56 0.10
CA THR A 110 -5.99 2.28 -0.60
C THR A 110 -4.55 1.80 -0.60
N LEU A 111 -4.32 0.58 -0.12
CA LEU A 111 -3.03 -0.08 -0.09
C LEU A 111 -3.06 -1.35 -0.94
N PRO A 112 -1.92 -1.86 -1.43
CA PRO A 112 -1.84 -3.05 -2.26
C PRO A 112 -2.45 -4.27 -1.59
N LEU A 113 -2.80 -5.28 -2.38
CA LEU A 113 -3.16 -6.60 -1.85
C LEU A 113 -1.97 -7.25 -1.12
N GLY A 114 -2.25 -8.22 -0.24
CA GLY A 114 -1.22 -8.92 0.52
C GLY A 114 -0.84 -8.23 1.82
N ILE A 115 -1.73 -7.45 2.41
CA ILE A 115 -1.60 -6.85 3.74
C ILE A 115 -2.49 -7.55 4.76
N LEU A 116 -2.13 -7.49 6.05
CA LEU A 116 -2.91 -8.05 7.15
C LEU A 116 -4.07 -7.13 7.51
N LEU A 117 -5.30 -7.53 7.14
CA LEU A 117 -6.51 -6.72 7.36
C LEU A 117 -6.82 -6.43 8.84
N PRO A 118 -6.65 -7.38 9.79
CA PRO A 118 -6.94 -7.13 11.21
C PRO A 118 -6.08 -6.03 11.84
N GLN A 119 -4.91 -5.73 11.27
CA GLN A 119 -4.00 -4.68 11.76
C GLN A 119 -4.48 -3.28 11.37
N GLY A 120 -5.40 -3.16 10.39
CA GLY A 120 -5.78 -1.88 9.81
C GLY A 120 -4.66 -1.23 9.00
N ALA A 121 -5.00 -0.14 8.34
CA ALA A 121 -4.03 0.80 7.79
C ALA A 121 -3.75 1.89 8.83
N ARG A 122 -2.64 2.60 8.66
CA ARG A 122 -2.33 3.81 9.43
C ARG A 122 -1.95 4.92 8.47
N PHE A 123 -2.25 6.15 8.85
CA PHE A 123 -1.82 7.30 8.07
C PHE A 123 -1.44 8.47 8.99
N SER A 124 -0.46 9.25 8.58
CA SER A 124 -0.01 10.47 9.28
C SER A 124 0.43 11.53 8.30
N VAL A 125 0.44 12.78 8.73
CA VAL A 125 1.04 13.89 7.99
C VAL A 125 2.44 14.14 8.54
N ASP A 126 3.44 14.15 7.67
CA ASP A 126 4.84 14.33 8.01
C ASP A 126 5.31 13.39 9.15
N LYS A 127 5.65 13.95 10.30
CA LYS A 127 6.13 13.22 11.49
C LYS A 127 5.07 13.12 12.59
N ASP A 128 3.81 13.45 12.30
CA ASP A 128 2.73 13.34 13.26
C ASP A 128 2.47 11.89 13.66
N GLU A 129 1.78 11.70 14.78
CA GLU A 129 1.39 10.40 15.26
C GLU A 129 0.42 9.71 14.28
N PRO A 130 0.66 8.44 13.91
CA PRO A 130 -0.18 7.76 12.95
C PRO A 130 -1.58 7.48 13.47
N VAL A 131 -2.58 7.79 12.67
CA VAL A 131 -3.99 7.50 12.92
C VAL A 131 -4.37 6.16 12.29
N GLY A 132 -4.95 5.24 13.05
CA GLY A 132 -5.39 3.95 12.56
C GLY A 132 -6.72 4.03 11.78
N ALA A 133 -6.84 3.25 10.71
CA ALA A 133 -8.05 3.13 9.89
C ALA A 133 -8.37 1.66 9.62
N PRO A 134 -9.56 1.16 9.96
CA PRO A 134 -9.96 -0.20 9.64
C PRO A 134 -10.13 -0.36 8.14
N TYR A 135 -9.79 -1.56 7.62
CA TYR A 135 -10.13 -1.93 6.25
C TYR A 135 -11.62 -2.24 6.15
N ILE A 136 -12.25 -1.72 5.12
CA ILE A 136 -13.69 -1.91 4.86
C ILE A 136 -13.96 -2.88 3.71
N THR A 137 -13.05 -2.97 2.73
CA THR A 137 -13.16 -3.88 1.58
C THR A 137 -11.83 -4.02 0.87
N CYS A 138 -11.66 -5.13 0.13
CA CYS A 138 -10.57 -5.30 -0.84
C CYS A 138 -11.16 -5.50 -2.23
N ARG A 139 -10.51 -4.92 -3.23
CA ARG A 139 -10.83 -5.03 -4.66
C ARG A 139 -9.55 -5.42 -5.41
N PRO A 140 -9.61 -5.80 -6.69
CA PRO A 140 -8.40 -6.15 -7.44
C PRO A 140 -7.31 -5.06 -7.43
N ALA A 141 -7.71 -3.78 -7.32
CA ALA A 141 -6.78 -2.66 -7.26
C ALA A 141 -6.13 -2.47 -5.88
N GLY A 142 -6.63 -3.10 -4.80
CA GLY A 142 -6.10 -2.95 -3.46
C GLY A 142 -7.17 -3.00 -2.36
N CYS A 143 -6.73 -2.93 -1.12
CA CYS A 143 -7.58 -2.91 0.07
C CYS A 143 -7.81 -1.46 0.53
N ILE A 144 -9.05 -1.13 0.77
CA ILE A 144 -9.54 0.19 1.13
C ILE A 144 -9.76 0.24 2.64
N ALA A 145 -9.08 1.15 3.31
CA ALA A 145 -9.32 1.52 4.69
C ALA A 145 -9.85 2.94 4.77
N GLN A 146 -10.68 3.23 5.75
CA GLN A 146 -11.19 4.59 5.94
C GLN A 146 -11.40 4.93 7.41
N ARG A 147 -11.30 6.22 7.70
CA ARG A 147 -11.57 6.79 9.01
C ARG A 147 -12.10 8.20 8.88
N GLU A 148 -12.98 8.53 9.77
CA GLU A 148 -13.41 9.92 9.97
C GLU A 148 -12.27 10.77 10.51
N VAL A 149 -12.13 11.97 9.98
CA VAL A 149 -11.13 12.97 10.36
C VAL A 149 -11.79 14.32 10.58
N ASN A 150 -11.20 15.13 11.43
CA ASN A 150 -11.68 16.46 11.75
C ASN A 150 -11.03 17.56 10.88
N ALA A 151 -11.49 18.78 11.04
CA ALA A 151 -10.95 19.94 10.33
C ALA A 151 -9.47 20.20 10.63
N GLU A 152 -8.99 19.86 11.84
CA GLU A 152 -7.59 20.00 12.21
C GLU A 152 -6.69 19.09 11.36
N PHE A 153 -7.09 17.83 11.18
CA PHE A 153 -6.36 16.89 10.30
C PHE A 153 -6.32 17.40 8.86
N VAL A 154 -7.43 17.94 8.34
CA VAL A 154 -7.47 18.54 7.01
C VAL A 154 -6.54 19.76 6.91
N ALA A 155 -6.48 20.58 7.95
CA ALA A 155 -5.55 21.70 8.00
C ALA A 155 -4.07 21.25 7.99
N LYS A 156 -3.77 20.11 8.63
CA LYS A 156 -2.43 19.49 8.56
C LYS A 156 -2.12 18.99 7.15
N LEU A 157 -3.07 18.34 6.46
CA LEU A 157 -2.90 17.93 5.06
C LEU A 157 -2.57 19.12 4.14
N LYS A 158 -3.20 20.26 4.36
CA LYS A 158 -2.97 21.48 3.56
C LYS A 158 -1.61 22.14 3.77
N LYS A 159 -1.02 21.96 4.95
CA LYS A 159 0.25 22.58 5.35
C LYS A 159 1.43 21.63 5.30
N GLY A 160 1.17 20.33 5.37
CA GLY A 160 2.17 19.28 5.40
C GLY A 160 2.85 19.05 4.05
N GLN A 161 3.92 18.30 4.08
CA GLN A 161 4.72 17.97 2.89
C GLN A 161 4.43 16.58 2.36
N VAL A 162 4.21 15.61 3.25
CA VAL A 162 4.04 14.21 2.91
C VAL A 162 2.93 13.58 3.74
N LEU A 163 2.04 12.87 3.06
CA LEU A 163 1.10 11.94 3.68
C LEU A 163 1.73 10.55 3.70
N VAL A 164 1.99 10.04 4.89
CA VAL A 164 2.56 8.71 5.12
C VAL A 164 1.45 7.70 5.31
N LEU A 165 1.42 6.64 4.51
CA LEU A 165 0.48 5.52 4.63
C LEU A 165 1.23 4.27 5.03
N GLN A 166 0.67 3.47 5.93
CA GLN A 166 1.29 2.25 6.42
C GLN A 166 0.30 1.09 6.45
N GLY A 167 0.80 -0.08 6.10
CA GLY A 167 0.11 -1.36 6.26
C GLY A 167 1.09 -2.41 6.76
N VAL A 168 0.59 -3.51 7.33
CA VAL A 168 1.43 -4.62 7.81
C VAL A 168 1.34 -5.77 6.81
N ASN A 169 2.47 -6.29 6.34
CA ASN A 169 2.52 -7.45 5.46
C ASN A 169 2.38 -8.77 6.26
N PRO A 170 2.16 -9.93 5.60
CA PRO A 170 2.03 -11.22 6.27
C PRO A 170 3.25 -11.65 7.08
N ALA A 171 4.43 -11.10 6.80
CA ALA A 171 5.65 -11.32 7.60
C ALA A 171 5.73 -10.43 8.85
N GLY A 172 4.69 -9.63 9.14
CA GLY A 172 4.66 -8.72 10.30
C GLY A 172 5.45 -7.42 10.10
N GLN A 173 5.95 -7.16 8.90
CA GLN A 173 6.72 -5.96 8.60
C GLN A 173 5.79 -4.82 8.19
N VAL A 174 6.14 -3.58 8.59
CA VAL A 174 5.42 -2.38 8.20
C VAL A 174 5.86 -1.95 6.80
N ALA A 175 4.95 -2.01 5.85
CA ALA A 175 5.13 -1.40 4.54
C ALA A 175 4.69 0.07 4.60
N THR A 176 5.56 0.98 4.17
CA THR A 176 5.33 2.42 4.22
C THR A 176 5.30 3.00 2.82
N TYR A 177 4.29 3.83 2.56
CA TYR A 177 4.09 4.53 1.29
C TYR A 177 3.99 6.03 1.58
N GLN A 178 4.65 6.84 0.77
CA GLN A 178 4.66 8.29 0.91
C GLN A 178 3.97 8.93 -0.28
N LEU A 179 3.03 9.82 -0.02
CA LEU A 179 2.31 10.61 -1.02
C LEU A 179 2.64 12.08 -0.81
N PRO A 180 3.24 12.78 -1.80
CA PRO A 180 3.54 14.20 -1.65
C PRO A 180 2.24 15.01 -1.53
N LEU A 181 2.22 15.96 -0.60
CA LEU A 181 1.08 16.89 -0.39
C LEU A 181 1.23 18.17 -1.23
N THR A 182 2.22 18.24 -2.10
CA THR A 182 2.35 19.33 -3.07
C THR A 182 1.03 19.52 -3.83
N ASP A 183 0.55 20.75 -3.91
CA ASP A 183 -0.73 21.13 -4.55
C ASP A 183 -2.01 20.51 -3.92
N PHE A 184 -1.93 19.77 -2.82
CA PHE A 184 -3.13 19.26 -2.14
C PHE A 184 -4.07 20.40 -1.73
N ALA A 185 -3.54 21.43 -1.07
CA ALA A 185 -4.34 22.59 -0.63
C ALA A 185 -5.03 23.25 -1.82
N LYS A 186 -4.30 23.50 -2.92
CA LYS A 186 -4.82 24.08 -4.14
C LYS A 186 -5.93 23.25 -4.77
N ALA A 187 -5.75 21.93 -4.83
CA ALA A 187 -6.77 21.01 -5.36
C ALA A 187 -8.00 20.96 -4.44
N ASN A 188 -7.81 20.87 -3.10
CA ASN A 188 -8.90 20.74 -2.15
C ASN A 188 -9.76 22.02 -2.05
N GLU A 189 -9.14 23.21 -2.10
CA GLU A 189 -9.83 24.50 -2.02
C GLU A 189 -10.34 24.99 -3.38
N GLY A 190 -9.70 24.54 -4.44
CA GLY A 190 -10.04 24.94 -5.81
C GLY A 190 -11.40 24.40 -6.29
N PRO A 191 -11.81 24.79 -7.48
CA PRO A 191 -12.99 24.23 -8.14
C PRO A 191 -12.78 22.73 -8.44
N PRO A 192 -13.85 21.96 -8.62
CA PRO A 192 -13.77 20.60 -9.10
C PRO A 192 -13.01 20.52 -10.44
N THR A 193 -12.21 19.47 -10.59
CA THR A 193 -11.57 19.18 -11.88
C THR A 193 -12.64 18.80 -12.89
N ASP A 194 -12.59 19.43 -14.06
CA ASP A 194 -13.49 19.12 -15.16
C ASP A 194 -13.27 17.67 -15.64
N PRO A 195 -14.30 16.82 -15.61
CA PRO A 195 -14.19 15.42 -16.06
C PRO A 195 -13.75 15.31 -17.53
N GLU A 196 -14.17 16.23 -18.41
CA GLU A 196 -13.78 16.23 -19.82
C GLU A 196 -12.30 16.56 -20.00
N ALA A 197 -11.80 17.53 -19.24
CA ALA A 197 -10.38 17.88 -19.22
C ALA A 197 -9.53 16.69 -18.72
N LEU A 198 -10.01 15.98 -17.70
CA LEU A 198 -9.34 14.78 -17.17
C LEU A 198 -9.29 13.66 -18.21
N LEU A 199 -10.40 13.37 -18.89
CA LEU A 199 -10.46 12.38 -19.97
C LEU A 199 -9.60 12.78 -21.16
N ALA A 200 -9.53 14.07 -21.50
CA ALA A 200 -8.66 14.57 -22.56
C ALA A 200 -7.17 14.38 -22.19
N GLN A 201 -6.81 14.61 -20.92
CA GLN A 201 -5.45 14.38 -20.44
C GLN A 201 -5.08 12.89 -20.48
N GLN A 202 -5.99 12.00 -20.06
CA GLN A 202 -5.77 10.55 -20.15
C GLN A 202 -5.54 10.10 -21.60
N ARG A 203 -6.38 10.52 -22.52
CA ARG A 203 -6.23 10.19 -23.95
C ARG A 203 -4.89 10.67 -24.51
N ARG A 204 -4.44 11.88 -24.14
CA ARG A 204 -3.12 12.39 -24.56
C ARG A 204 -1.97 11.53 -24.03
N LEU A 205 -2.07 11.09 -22.77
CA LEU A 205 -1.08 10.22 -22.15
C LEU A 205 -1.04 8.85 -22.83
N GLU A 206 -2.19 8.24 -23.04
CA GLU A 206 -2.31 6.95 -23.75
C GLU A 206 -1.73 7.01 -25.16
N HIS A 207 -2.06 8.06 -25.92
CA HIS A 207 -1.51 8.27 -27.25
C HIS A 207 0.03 8.43 -27.21
N GLY A 208 0.54 9.23 -26.26
CA GLY A 208 1.99 9.39 -26.08
C GLY A 208 2.71 8.07 -25.71
N LEU A 209 2.09 7.20 -24.90
CA LEU A 209 2.62 5.88 -24.58
C LEU A 209 2.60 4.95 -25.78
N GLN A 210 1.52 4.95 -26.57
CA GLN A 210 1.42 4.15 -27.79
C GLN A 210 2.47 4.57 -28.83
N GLU A 211 2.69 5.87 -29.02
CA GLU A 211 3.74 6.36 -29.92
C GLU A 211 5.14 5.92 -29.48
N ARG A 212 5.44 6.02 -28.17
CA ARG A 212 6.73 5.55 -27.64
C ARG A 212 6.91 4.04 -27.84
N ALA A 213 5.87 3.25 -27.58
CA ALA A 213 5.88 1.81 -27.79
C ALA A 213 6.10 1.45 -29.27
N ARG A 214 5.44 2.18 -30.19
CA ARG A 214 5.64 2.01 -31.63
C ARG A 214 7.10 2.30 -32.03
N LYS A 215 7.64 3.46 -31.61
CA LYS A 215 9.04 3.84 -31.90
C LYS A 215 10.04 2.83 -31.33
N ALA A 216 9.77 2.31 -30.12
CA ALA A 216 10.61 1.28 -29.52
C ALA A 216 10.59 -0.02 -30.36
N ARG A 217 9.43 -0.46 -30.84
CA ARG A 217 9.31 -1.62 -31.74
C ARG A 217 10.06 -1.41 -33.05
N GLU A 218 9.84 -0.27 -33.70
CA GLU A 218 10.55 0.07 -34.95
C GLU A 218 12.08 0.11 -34.78
N ASN A 219 12.56 0.57 -33.61
CA ASN A 219 13.99 0.56 -33.32
C ASN A 219 14.52 -0.85 -33.08
N LEU A 220 13.77 -1.71 -32.39
CA LEU A 220 14.12 -3.11 -32.18
C LEU A 220 14.17 -3.88 -33.52
N GLU A 221 13.20 -3.66 -34.42
CA GLU A 221 13.15 -4.27 -35.74
C GLU A 221 14.36 -3.85 -36.59
N ARG A 222 14.76 -2.57 -36.53
CA ARG A 222 15.98 -2.07 -37.22
C ARG A 222 17.27 -2.63 -36.65
N GLN A 223 17.31 -2.95 -35.35
CA GLN A 223 18.49 -3.48 -34.67
C GLN A 223 18.59 -5.02 -34.75
N SER A 224 17.50 -5.70 -35.12
CA SER A 224 17.52 -7.15 -35.37
C SER A 224 17.96 -7.36 -36.81
N PRO A 225 19.25 -7.71 -37.10
CA PRO A 225 19.65 -8.11 -38.44
C PRO A 225 18.85 -9.37 -38.76
N ALA A 226 18.26 -9.35 -39.96
CA ALA A 226 17.55 -10.49 -40.51
C ALA A 226 18.40 -11.77 -40.32
N GLN A 227 18.03 -12.61 -39.36
CA GLN A 227 18.49 -14.01 -39.33
C GLN A 227 17.72 -14.75 -40.44
N GLY A 228 17.96 -14.27 -41.65
CA GLY A 228 17.54 -14.92 -42.86
C GLY A 228 18.61 -15.93 -43.28
N ASP A 229 18.17 -17.16 -43.33
CA ASP A 229 18.72 -18.18 -44.25
C ASP A 229 20.15 -18.71 -43.98
N ARG A 230 20.33 -19.49 -42.91
CA ARG A 230 21.34 -20.54 -42.90
C ARG A 230 20.69 -21.90 -42.65
N GLY A 231 20.19 -22.49 -43.73
CA GLY A 231 19.58 -23.80 -43.68
C GLY A 231 19.34 -24.34 -45.09
N ARG A 232 20.41 -24.60 -45.83
CA ARG A 232 20.34 -25.53 -46.94
C ARG A 232 21.68 -26.28 -47.06
#